data_14c7f6ba71f955caa16eac47800b418b
#
_entry.id   14c7f6ba71f955caa16eac47800b418b
#
_cell.length_a   1.000
_cell.length_b   1.000
_cell.length_c   1.000
_cell.angle_alpha   90.00
_cell.angle_beta   90.00
_cell.angle_gamma   90.00
#
_symmetry.space_group_name_H-M   'P 1'
#
loop_
_entity.id
_entity.type
_entity.pdbx_description
1 polymer ?
#
loop_
_entity_poly.entity_id
_entity_poly.type
_entity_poly.pdbx_seq_one_letter_code
_entity_poly.pdbx_strand_id
1 'polypeptide(L)'
;MAFAWVSAVVTAWFAALVIRQYLSRRRPYQLVWSVALVMAAAGSAAYALSVMAGGQPVLFRLYYILGALWMAAYLGVGSVYLGFGPRAGRACLVLTTAAGLVGTILLAAAPLDAAALAALQDGSGRGIIELGGAGRGILVAMNAFGTVAVVAVAVVSAVRVLRTRGSGLWAAGNLLIAAGVLIIGAAGSSAGLGQEGTMFWPVQTLGWVVTFAGFTLVNRGRAPGAAGRPAQS
;
A
#
# COMPACT_ATOMS: atom_id res chain seq x y z
N MET A 1 -18.71 -1.95 -5.68
CA MET A 1 -18.30 -3.32 -5.31
C MET A 1 -17.36 -3.99 -6.31
N ALA A 2 -17.63 -3.98 -7.62
CA ALA A 2 -16.76 -4.60 -8.63
C ALA A 2 -15.30 -4.13 -8.57
N PHE A 3 -15.05 -2.84 -8.37
CA PHE A 3 -13.70 -2.27 -8.24
C PHE A 3 -12.93 -2.74 -7.01
N ALA A 4 -13.59 -3.11 -5.91
CA ALA A 4 -12.91 -3.72 -4.76
C ALA A 4 -12.32 -5.08 -5.13
N TRP A 5 -13.05 -5.90 -5.90
CA TRP A 5 -12.53 -7.16 -6.43
C TRP A 5 -11.41 -6.95 -7.43
N VAL A 6 -11.53 -5.97 -8.33
CA VAL A 6 -10.44 -5.63 -9.27
C VAL A 6 -9.19 -5.21 -8.49
N SER A 7 -9.33 -4.37 -7.45
CA SER A 7 -8.21 -4.01 -6.56
C SER A 7 -7.59 -5.24 -5.90
N ALA A 8 -8.41 -6.17 -5.39
CA ALA A 8 -7.92 -7.41 -4.77
C ALA A 8 -7.11 -8.25 -5.76
N VAL A 9 -7.61 -8.44 -6.98
CA VAL A 9 -6.92 -9.22 -8.03
C VAL A 9 -5.63 -8.55 -8.47
N VAL A 10 -5.65 -7.23 -8.75
CA VAL A 10 -4.46 -6.47 -9.16
C VAL A 10 -3.39 -6.51 -8.09
N THR A 11 -3.75 -6.29 -6.82
CA THR A 11 -2.79 -6.32 -5.71
C THR A 11 -2.29 -7.72 -5.39
N ALA A 12 -3.12 -8.76 -5.53
CA ALA A 12 -2.69 -10.16 -5.41
C ALA A 12 -1.68 -10.55 -6.50
N TRP A 13 -1.93 -10.15 -7.74
CA TRP A 13 -0.98 -10.36 -8.85
C TRP A 13 0.33 -9.63 -8.60
N PHE A 14 0.25 -8.37 -8.17
CA PHE A 14 1.41 -7.58 -7.81
C PHE A 14 2.20 -8.24 -6.64
N ALA A 15 1.51 -8.70 -5.59
CA ALA A 15 2.11 -9.44 -4.48
C ALA A 15 2.87 -10.67 -4.98
N ALA A 16 2.25 -11.48 -5.85
CA ALA A 16 2.86 -12.69 -6.40
C ALA A 16 4.19 -12.38 -7.13
N LEU A 17 4.25 -11.30 -7.91
CA LEU A 17 5.47 -10.90 -8.60
C LEU A 17 6.56 -10.44 -7.64
N VAL A 18 6.21 -9.67 -6.60
CA VAL A 18 7.18 -9.21 -5.58
C VAL A 18 7.67 -10.38 -4.72
N ILE A 19 6.78 -11.32 -4.36
CA ILE A 19 7.15 -12.56 -3.67
C ILE A 19 8.14 -13.38 -4.52
N ARG A 20 7.88 -13.56 -5.81
CA ARG A 20 8.82 -14.25 -6.71
C ARG A 20 10.19 -13.58 -6.75
N GLN A 21 10.21 -12.23 -6.77
CA GLN A 21 11.47 -11.49 -6.68
C GLN A 21 12.17 -11.68 -5.32
N TYR A 22 11.40 -11.68 -4.22
CA TYR A 22 11.95 -11.95 -2.90
C TYR A 22 12.55 -13.35 -2.82
N LEU A 23 11.88 -14.37 -3.31
CA LEU A 23 12.38 -15.74 -3.29
C LEU A 23 13.69 -15.90 -4.06
N SER A 24 13.89 -15.13 -5.15
CA SER A 24 15.12 -15.16 -5.96
C SER A 24 16.24 -14.28 -5.40
N ARG A 25 15.93 -13.15 -4.78
CA ARG A 25 16.94 -12.13 -4.40
C ARG A 25 17.13 -11.96 -2.89
N ARG A 26 16.18 -12.43 -2.06
CA ARG A 26 16.19 -12.40 -0.60
C ARG A 26 16.45 -11.00 0.02
N ARG A 27 15.98 -9.94 -0.63
CA ARG A 27 16.16 -8.57 -0.14
C ARG A 27 15.07 -8.20 0.88
N PRO A 28 15.40 -7.64 2.06
CA PRO A 28 14.40 -7.33 3.11
C PRO A 28 13.25 -6.45 2.65
N TYR A 29 13.52 -5.42 1.84
CA TYR A 29 12.47 -4.53 1.32
C TYR A 29 11.42 -5.27 0.48
N GLN A 30 11.82 -6.31 -0.26
CA GLN A 30 10.89 -7.12 -1.06
C GLN A 30 9.97 -7.94 -0.18
N LEU A 31 10.48 -8.48 0.94
CA LEU A 31 9.65 -9.19 1.91
C LEU A 31 8.57 -8.26 2.49
N VAL A 32 8.98 -7.07 2.97
CA VAL A 32 8.06 -6.12 3.58
C VAL A 32 7.01 -5.63 2.56
N TRP A 33 7.41 -5.33 1.33
CA TRP A 33 6.47 -5.01 0.26
C TRP A 33 5.53 -6.16 -0.09
N SER A 34 6.01 -7.40 -0.09
CA SER A 34 5.16 -8.58 -0.31
C SER A 34 4.07 -8.69 0.74
N VAL A 35 4.43 -8.50 2.02
CA VAL A 35 3.47 -8.50 3.14
C VAL A 35 2.44 -7.38 2.96
N ALA A 36 2.88 -6.15 2.64
CA ALA A 36 1.99 -5.03 2.41
C ALA A 36 0.99 -5.28 1.27
N LEU A 37 1.46 -5.84 0.16
CA LEU A 37 0.61 -6.14 -1.00
C LEU A 37 -0.37 -7.29 -0.73
N VAL A 38 0.03 -8.30 0.04
CA VAL A 38 -0.90 -9.35 0.52
C VAL A 38 -1.96 -8.75 1.42
N MET A 39 -1.58 -7.83 2.32
CA MET A 39 -2.55 -7.10 3.17
C MET A 39 -3.51 -6.26 2.32
N ALA A 40 -3.02 -5.59 1.27
CA ALA A 40 -3.87 -4.84 0.33
C ALA A 40 -4.90 -5.73 -0.37
N ALA A 41 -4.45 -6.89 -0.87
CA ALA A 41 -5.32 -7.85 -1.54
C ALA A 41 -6.36 -8.43 -0.59
N ALA A 42 -5.91 -8.88 0.59
CA ALA A 42 -6.79 -9.45 1.62
C ALA A 42 -7.79 -8.42 2.17
N GLY A 43 -7.34 -7.18 2.39
CA GLY A 43 -8.21 -6.08 2.82
C GLY A 43 -9.29 -5.75 1.79
N SER A 44 -8.93 -5.62 0.51
CA SER A 44 -9.89 -5.37 -0.57
C SER A 44 -10.89 -6.51 -0.74
N ALA A 45 -10.44 -7.76 -0.64
CA ALA A 45 -11.30 -8.94 -0.68
C ALA A 45 -12.22 -9.00 0.55
N ALA A 46 -11.70 -8.72 1.75
CA ALA A 46 -12.50 -8.69 2.98
C ALA A 46 -13.61 -7.64 2.93
N TYR A 47 -13.33 -6.45 2.37
CA TYR A 47 -14.37 -5.46 2.11
C TYR A 47 -15.47 -6.00 1.19
N ALA A 48 -15.07 -6.52 0.01
CA ALA A 48 -16.03 -7.02 -0.97
C ALA A 48 -16.89 -8.16 -0.41
N LEU A 49 -16.27 -9.08 0.31
CA LEU A 49 -16.98 -10.19 1.00
C LEU A 49 -17.90 -9.68 2.10
N SER A 50 -17.49 -8.66 2.88
CA SER A 50 -18.33 -8.06 3.91
C SER A 50 -19.62 -7.50 3.32
N VAL A 51 -19.51 -6.71 2.23
CA VAL A 51 -20.67 -6.12 1.55
C VAL A 51 -21.56 -7.21 0.95
N MET A 52 -20.99 -8.23 0.31
CA MET A 52 -21.74 -9.36 -0.27
C MET A 52 -22.50 -10.17 0.79
N ALA A 53 -21.96 -10.26 2.00
CA ALA A 53 -22.58 -10.94 3.12
C ALA A 53 -23.57 -10.06 3.91
N GLY A 54 -24.04 -8.96 3.33
CA GLY A 54 -25.02 -8.07 3.99
C GLY A 54 -24.43 -7.26 5.15
N GLY A 55 -23.12 -6.93 5.08
CA GLY A 55 -22.46 -6.12 6.11
C GLY A 55 -21.88 -6.99 7.25
N GLN A 56 -21.01 -7.93 6.91
CA GLN A 56 -20.40 -8.82 7.91
C GLN A 56 -19.32 -8.08 8.71
N PRO A 57 -19.48 -7.87 10.06
CA PRO A 57 -18.62 -7.00 10.84
C PRO A 57 -17.16 -7.42 10.93
N VAL A 58 -16.88 -8.72 11.04
CA VAL A 58 -15.50 -9.24 11.17
C VAL A 58 -14.71 -8.97 9.90
N LEU A 59 -15.31 -9.22 8.72
CA LEU A 59 -14.67 -8.96 7.43
C LEU A 59 -14.44 -7.46 7.22
N PHE A 60 -15.38 -6.62 7.65
CA PHE A 60 -15.22 -5.17 7.57
C PHE A 60 -14.10 -4.64 8.47
N ARG A 61 -13.95 -5.18 9.69
CA ARG A 61 -12.80 -4.87 10.56
C ARG A 61 -11.49 -5.33 9.94
N LEU A 62 -11.44 -6.51 9.33
CA LEU A 62 -10.25 -7.00 8.62
C LEU A 62 -9.86 -6.07 7.48
N TYR A 63 -10.82 -5.57 6.71
CA TYR A 63 -10.55 -4.55 5.69
C TYR A 63 -9.88 -3.30 6.28
N TYR A 64 -10.41 -2.77 7.38
CA TYR A 64 -9.82 -1.59 8.04
C TYR A 64 -8.43 -1.88 8.60
N ILE A 65 -8.24 -3.02 9.26
CA ILE A 65 -6.95 -3.41 9.83
C ILE A 65 -5.93 -3.62 8.71
N LEU A 66 -6.18 -4.48 7.75
CA LEU A 66 -5.20 -4.86 6.73
C LEU A 66 -5.02 -3.76 5.69
N GLY A 67 -6.13 -3.22 5.15
CA GLY A 67 -6.11 -2.26 4.05
C GLY A 67 -5.86 -0.83 4.51
N ALA A 68 -6.57 -0.36 5.54
CA ALA A 68 -6.48 1.04 5.93
C ALA A 68 -5.36 1.32 6.96
N LEU A 69 -5.06 0.39 7.90
CA LEU A 69 -4.06 0.63 8.94
C LEU A 69 -2.66 0.16 8.53
N TRP A 70 -2.49 -1.10 8.13
CA TRP A 70 -1.16 -1.70 7.98
C TRP A 70 -0.53 -1.52 6.61
N MET A 71 -1.28 -1.66 5.54
CA MET A 71 -0.78 -1.78 4.17
C MET A 71 0.14 -0.62 3.76
N ALA A 72 -0.35 0.62 3.89
CA ALA A 72 0.41 1.81 3.47
C ALA A 72 1.71 1.96 4.28
N ALA A 73 1.65 1.75 5.60
CA ALA A 73 2.81 1.85 6.47
C ALA A 73 3.89 0.81 6.14
N TYR A 74 3.51 -0.44 5.83
CA TYR A 74 4.47 -1.47 5.44
C TYR A 74 5.07 -1.22 4.06
N LEU A 75 4.32 -0.64 3.10
CA LEU A 75 4.91 -0.14 1.85
C LEU A 75 5.97 0.93 2.12
N GLY A 76 5.69 1.85 3.05
CA GLY A 76 6.64 2.86 3.50
C GLY A 76 7.89 2.25 4.13
N VAL A 77 7.74 1.31 5.07
CA VAL A 77 8.86 0.59 5.68
C VAL A 77 9.74 -0.09 4.64
N GLY A 78 9.15 -0.78 3.67
CA GLY A 78 9.89 -1.39 2.56
C GLY A 78 10.68 -0.34 1.75
N SER A 79 10.09 0.84 1.53
CA SER A 79 10.75 1.95 0.85
C SER A 79 11.89 2.53 1.68
N VAL A 80 11.75 2.65 3.01
CA VAL A 80 12.85 3.04 3.91
C VAL A 80 14.00 2.03 3.86
N TYR A 81 13.70 0.72 3.86
CA TYR A 81 14.74 -0.31 3.66
C TYR A 81 15.50 -0.12 2.34
N LEU A 82 14.78 0.22 1.25
CA LEU A 82 15.38 0.42 -0.06
C LEU A 82 16.23 1.69 -0.15
N GLY A 83 15.73 2.80 0.40
CA GLY A 83 16.36 4.12 0.26
C GLY A 83 17.44 4.41 1.30
N PHE A 84 17.26 3.93 2.54
CA PHE A 84 18.10 4.29 3.71
C PHE A 84 18.81 3.09 4.35
N GLY A 85 18.58 1.88 3.82
CA GLY A 85 19.28 0.67 4.25
C GLY A 85 18.67 -0.05 5.46
N PRO A 86 19.31 -1.16 5.88
CA PRO A 86 18.68 -2.12 6.80
C PRO A 86 18.56 -1.60 8.24
N ARG A 87 19.41 -0.69 8.70
CA ARG A 87 19.32 -0.13 10.06
C ARG A 87 18.08 0.75 10.19
N ALA A 88 17.91 1.71 9.29
CA ALA A 88 16.73 2.59 9.27
C ALA A 88 15.44 1.78 9.04
N GLY A 89 15.46 0.85 8.07
CA GLY A 89 14.32 -0.02 7.80
C GLY A 89 13.88 -0.85 9.01
N ARG A 90 14.82 -1.42 9.79
CA ARG A 90 14.49 -2.15 11.02
C ARG A 90 13.89 -1.26 12.10
N ALA A 91 14.46 -0.08 12.33
CA ALA A 91 13.90 0.88 13.28
C ALA A 91 12.47 1.27 12.91
N CYS A 92 12.23 1.64 11.64
CA CYS A 92 10.88 1.93 11.15
C CYS A 92 9.94 0.72 11.27
N LEU A 93 10.40 -0.50 10.97
CA LEU A 93 9.60 -1.71 11.10
C LEU A 93 9.12 -1.91 12.54
N VAL A 94 10.00 -1.78 13.51
CA VAL A 94 9.67 -1.95 14.95
C VAL A 94 8.65 -0.89 15.38
N LEU A 95 8.90 0.39 15.09
CA LEU A 95 8.01 1.49 15.46
C LEU A 95 6.64 1.35 14.79
N THR A 96 6.62 1.05 13.50
CA THR A 96 5.38 0.87 12.73
C THR A 96 4.60 -0.34 13.23
N THR A 97 5.29 -1.45 13.56
CA THR A 97 4.63 -2.64 14.12
C THR A 97 4.04 -2.35 15.49
N ALA A 98 4.77 -1.66 16.38
CA ALA A 98 4.24 -1.29 17.70
C ALA A 98 2.99 -0.39 17.56
N ALA A 99 3.06 0.66 16.75
CA ALA A 99 1.91 1.55 16.48
C ALA A 99 0.73 0.80 15.84
N GLY A 100 1.01 -0.07 14.88
CA GLY A 100 0.00 -0.88 14.21
C GLY A 100 -0.69 -1.88 15.13
N LEU A 101 0.02 -2.50 16.08
CA LEU A 101 -0.59 -3.36 17.09
C LEU A 101 -1.55 -2.57 17.99
N VAL A 102 -1.14 -1.40 18.48
CA VAL A 102 -2.03 -0.51 19.23
C VAL A 102 -3.25 -0.11 18.39
N GLY A 103 -3.03 0.32 17.14
CA GLY A 103 -4.11 0.66 16.23
C GLY A 103 -5.07 -0.50 15.95
N THR A 104 -4.55 -1.73 15.85
CA THR A 104 -5.35 -2.95 15.67
C THR A 104 -6.24 -3.21 16.88
N ILE A 105 -5.71 -3.08 18.11
CA ILE A 105 -6.49 -3.24 19.34
C ILE A 105 -7.60 -2.18 19.40
N LEU A 106 -7.29 -0.93 19.10
CA LEU A 106 -8.27 0.16 19.09
C LEU A 106 -9.34 -0.05 18.02
N LEU A 107 -8.99 -0.52 16.81
CA LEU A 107 -9.93 -0.85 15.75
C LEU A 107 -10.82 -2.06 16.10
N ALA A 108 -10.24 -3.08 16.72
CA ALA A 108 -10.97 -4.27 17.13
C ALA A 108 -11.99 -3.97 18.24
N ALA A 109 -11.64 -3.10 19.18
CA ALA A 109 -12.50 -2.71 20.31
C ALA A 109 -13.49 -1.59 19.99
N ALA A 110 -13.30 -0.83 18.91
CA ALA A 110 -14.14 0.32 18.56
C ALA A 110 -15.60 -0.11 18.29
N PRO A 111 -16.61 0.69 18.71
CA PRO A 111 -17.99 0.47 18.31
C PRO A 111 -18.15 0.47 16.79
N LEU A 112 -19.11 -0.30 16.30
CA LEU A 112 -19.40 -0.42 14.88
C LEU A 112 -20.91 -0.23 14.68
N ASP A 113 -21.29 0.69 13.80
CA ASP A 113 -22.69 0.88 13.41
C ASP A 113 -23.12 -0.25 12.45
N ALA A 114 -23.84 -1.22 13.00
CA ALA A 114 -24.29 -2.38 12.24
C ALA A 114 -25.34 -2.00 11.18
N ALA A 115 -26.17 -0.97 11.43
CA ALA A 115 -27.18 -0.55 10.47
C ALA A 115 -26.54 0.16 9.27
N ALA A 116 -25.60 1.06 9.52
CA ALA A 116 -24.82 1.70 8.46
C ALA A 116 -23.99 0.68 7.66
N LEU A 117 -23.42 -0.33 8.32
CA LEU A 117 -22.67 -1.39 7.65
C LEU A 117 -23.58 -2.26 6.75
N ALA A 118 -24.76 -2.62 7.23
CA ALA A 118 -25.73 -3.40 6.45
C ALA A 118 -26.26 -2.62 5.22
N ALA A 119 -26.33 -1.28 5.32
CA ALA A 119 -26.74 -0.39 4.25
C ALA A 119 -25.61 -0.08 3.26
N LEU A 120 -24.35 -0.44 3.57
CA LEU A 120 -23.19 -0.13 2.75
C LEU A 120 -23.21 -0.90 1.43
N GLN A 121 -23.26 -0.18 0.31
CA GLN A 121 -23.22 -0.77 -1.03
C GLN A 121 -21.90 -0.47 -1.76
N ASP A 122 -21.31 0.71 -1.48
CA ASP A 122 -20.06 1.18 -2.09
C ASP A 122 -19.40 2.24 -1.18
N GLY A 123 -18.24 2.73 -1.57
CA GLY A 123 -17.47 3.70 -0.78
C GLY A 123 -16.46 3.05 0.17
N SER A 124 -15.81 3.84 1.03
CA SER A 124 -14.82 3.34 1.99
C SER A 124 -15.43 2.79 3.27
N GLY A 125 -16.71 3.07 3.52
CA GLY A 125 -17.42 2.76 4.77
C GLY A 125 -16.89 3.56 5.96
N ARG A 126 -16.39 4.78 5.72
CA ARG A 126 -15.93 5.67 6.78
C ARG A 126 -17.08 6.02 7.73
N GLY A 127 -16.76 6.12 9.02
CA GLY A 127 -17.75 6.44 10.03
C GLY A 127 -18.49 5.22 10.58
N ILE A 128 -18.48 4.09 9.87
CA ILE A 128 -19.09 2.84 10.34
C ILE A 128 -18.36 2.29 11.58
N ILE A 129 -17.03 2.44 11.66
CA ILE A 129 -16.26 2.18 12.87
C ILE A 129 -15.99 3.50 13.57
N GLU A 130 -16.48 3.64 14.79
CA GLU A 130 -16.34 4.86 15.62
C GLU A 130 -14.97 4.91 16.29
N LEU A 131 -13.95 5.28 15.53
CA LEU A 131 -12.60 5.44 16.06
C LEU A 131 -12.49 6.70 16.90
N GLY A 132 -12.11 6.56 18.16
CA GLY A 132 -11.70 7.68 19.01
C GLY A 132 -10.46 8.42 18.47
N GLY A 133 -10.14 9.56 19.06
CA GLY A 133 -9.05 10.43 18.59
C GLY A 133 -7.70 9.72 18.47
N ALA A 134 -7.32 8.86 19.43
CA ALA A 134 -6.08 8.09 19.40
C ALA A 134 -6.04 7.11 18.22
N GLY A 135 -7.11 6.33 18.01
CA GLY A 135 -7.18 5.37 16.90
C GLY A 135 -7.13 6.05 15.54
N ARG A 136 -7.85 7.17 15.39
CA ARG A 136 -7.82 8.00 14.17
C ARG A 136 -6.45 8.60 13.94
N GLY A 137 -5.78 9.09 14.99
CA GLY A 137 -4.44 9.65 14.92
C GLY A 137 -3.42 8.62 14.44
N ILE A 138 -3.44 7.40 14.98
CA ILE A 138 -2.57 6.30 14.53
C ILE A 138 -2.85 5.95 13.07
N LEU A 139 -4.12 5.81 12.67
CA LEU A 139 -4.50 5.50 11.31
C LEU A 139 -3.95 6.54 10.31
N VAL A 140 -4.13 7.83 10.61
CA VAL A 140 -3.64 8.93 9.77
C VAL A 140 -2.11 8.95 9.73
N ALA A 141 -1.43 8.80 10.87
CA ALA A 141 0.02 8.80 10.95
C ALA A 141 0.65 7.65 10.15
N MET A 142 0.08 6.44 10.24
CA MET A 142 0.53 5.26 9.51
C MET A 142 0.39 5.45 7.99
N ASN A 143 -0.74 5.99 7.53
CA ASN A 143 -0.97 6.26 6.11
C ASN A 143 -0.09 7.40 5.59
N ALA A 144 0.05 8.49 6.33
CA ALA A 144 0.92 9.62 5.98
C ALA A 144 2.38 9.17 5.88
N PHE A 145 2.88 8.44 6.87
CA PHE A 145 4.22 7.86 6.84
C PHE A 145 4.42 6.97 5.61
N GLY A 146 3.49 6.06 5.35
CA GLY A 146 3.58 5.14 4.23
C GLY A 146 3.64 5.86 2.89
N THR A 147 2.72 6.79 2.65
CA THR A 147 2.65 7.59 1.43
C THR A 147 3.92 8.43 1.23
N VAL A 148 4.32 9.18 2.26
CA VAL A 148 5.51 10.05 2.18
C VAL A 148 6.77 9.24 1.92
N ALA A 149 6.96 8.12 2.62
CA ALA A 149 8.15 7.29 2.45
C ALA A 149 8.25 6.68 1.04
N VAL A 150 7.14 6.15 0.50
CA VAL A 150 7.15 5.59 -0.87
C VAL A 150 7.40 6.68 -1.90
N VAL A 151 6.68 7.80 -1.82
CA VAL A 151 6.81 8.91 -2.78
C VAL A 151 8.21 9.52 -2.74
N ALA A 152 8.73 9.80 -1.54
CA ALA A 152 10.07 10.39 -1.39
C ALA A 152 11.15 9.48 -1.98
N VAL A 153 11.14 8.19 -1.66
CA VAL A 153 12.13 7.24 -2.19
C VAL A 153 11.99 7.07 -3.69
N ALA A 154 10.78 7.00 -4.23
CA ALA A 154 10.55 6.88 -5.67
C ALA A 154 11.04 8.14 -6.42
N VAL A 155 10.70 9.34 -5.94
CA VAL A 155 11.13 10.61 -6.56
C VAL A 155 12.65 10.77 -6.49
N VAL A 156 13.26 10.56 -5.31
CA VAL A 156 14.73 10.64 -5.16
C VAL A 156 15.42 9.63 -6.07
N SER A 157 14.88 8.43 -6.20
CA SER A 157 15.40 7.41 -7.10
C SER A 157 15.32 7.85 -8.57
N ALA A 158 14.17 8.39 -9.00
CA ALA A 158 13.98 8.90 -10.36
C ALA A 158 14.98 10.05 -10.68
N VAL A 159 15.08 11.04 -9.79
CA VAL A 159 15.99 12.19 -9.95
C VAL A 159 17.45 11.73 -10.02
N ARG A 160 17.87 10.80 -9.16
CA ARG A 160 19.24 10.27 -9.17
C ARG A 160 19.58 9.63 -10.51
N VAL A 161 18.68 8.81 -11.05
CA VAL A 161 18.91 8.14 -12.34
C VAL A 161 18.97 9.13 -13.50
N LEU A 162 18.09 10.13 -13.53
CA LEU A 162 18.13 11.17 -14.56
C LEU A 162 19.42 11.97 -14.52
N ARG A 163 19.92 12.31 -13.32
CA ARG A 163 21.22 13.02 -13.16
C ARG A 163 22.42 12.20 -13.62
N THR A 164 22.37 10.88 -13.50
CA THR A 164 23.46 9.98 -13.92
C THR A 164 23.31 9.51 -15.36
N ARG A 165 22.43 10.12 -16.16
CA ARG A 165 22.11 9.71 -17.53
C ARG A 165 21.74 8.22 -17.64
N GLY A 166 21.09 7.70 -16.59
CA GLY A 166 20.60 6.32 -16.54
C GLY A 166 19.32 6.14 -17.37
N SER A 167 18.72 4.94 -17.26
CA SER A 167 17.54 4.57 -18.03
C SER A 167 16.33 5.47 -17.74
N GLY A 168 15.87 6.23 -18.74
CA GLY A 168 14.65 7.03 -18.66
C GLY A 168 13.42 6.18 -18.31
N LEU A 169 13.38 4.93 -18.78
CA LEU A 169 12.31 3.97 -18.46
C LEU A 169 12.27 3.66 -16.96
N TRP A 170 13.43 3.52 -16.33
CA TRP A 170 13.54 3.30 -14.89
C TRP A 170 13.08 4.52 -14.08
N ALA A 171 13.45 5.73 -14.52
CA ALA A 171 12.99 6.98 -13.90
C ALA A 171 11.46 7.14 -14.04
N ALA A 172 10.92 6.93 -15.24
CA ALA A 172 9.48 6.98 -15.50
C ALA A 172 8.71 5.97 -14.63
N GLY A 173 9.22 4.75 -14.47
CA GLY A 173 8.62 3.75 -13.60
C GLY A 173 8.54 4.19 -12.13
N ASN A 174 9.60 4.83 -11.60
CA ASN A 174 9.57 5.38 -10.24
C ASN A 174 8.57 6.54 -10.09
N LEU A 175 8.47 7.42 -11.09
CA LEU A 175 7.48 8.51 -11.09
C LEU A 175 6.04 7.97 -11.13
N LEU A 176 5.79 6.90 -11.91
CA LEU A 176 4.49 6.23 -11.90
C LEU A 176 4.17 5.57 -10.55
N ILE A 177 5.16 4.97 -9.87
CA ILE A 177 4.97 4.46 -8.50
C ILE A 177 4.56 5.60 -7.57
N ALA A 178 5.26 6.74 -7.62
CA ALA A 178 4.92 7.90 -6.80
C ALA A 178 3.50 8.42 -7.11
N ALA A 179 3.16 8.57 -8.40
CA ALA A 179 1.83 9.03 -8.83
C ALA A 179 0.73 8.07 -8.38
N GLY A 180 0.92 6.75 -8.57
CA GLY A 180 -0.07 5.75 -8.16
C GLY A 180 -0.31 5.75 -6.65
N VAL A 181 0.75 5.88 -5.84
CA VAL A 181 0.62 5.96 -4.37
C VAL A 181 -0.06 7.27 -3.94
N LEU A 182 0.19 8.39 -4.63
CA LEU A 182 -0.53 9.64 -4.37
C LEU A 182 -2.02 9.52 -4.72
N ILE A 183 -2.37 8.85 -5.81
CA ILE A 183 -3.78 8.56 -6.17
C ILE A 183 -4.46 7.72 -5.07
N ILE A 184 -3.80 6.67 -4.58
CA ILE A 184 -4.30 5.85 -3.47
C ILE A 184 -4.49 6.71 -2.21
N GLY A 185 -3.49 7.52 -1.87
CA GLY A 185 -3.56 8.44 -0.73
C GLY A 185 -4.68 9.48 -0.86
N ALA A 186 -4.92 10.00 -2.07
CA ALA A 186 -6.00 10.93 -2.34
C ALA A 186 -7.38 10.27 -2.15
N ALA A 187 -7.58 9.03 -2.61
CA ALA A 187 -8.81 8.28 -2.36
C ALA A 187 -9.09 8.13 -0.85
N GLY A 188 -8.07 7.75 -0.07
CA GLY A 188 -8.20 7.65 1.39
C GLY A 188 -8.44 9.00 2.09
N SER A 189 -7.83 10.08 1.58
CA SER A 189 -7.99 11.42 2.15
C SER A 189 -9.33 12.05 1.82
N SER A 190 -9.85 11.89 0.60
CA SER A 190 -11.19 12.36 0.20
C SER A 190 -12.27 11.66 1.00
N ALA A 191 -12.14 10.37 1.22
CA ALA A 191 -12.94 9.64 2.18
C ALA A 191 -12.82 10.28 3.57
N GLY A 192 -11.59 10.69 3.96
CA GLY A 192 -11.27 11.43 5.17
C GLY A 192 -12.02 12.74 5.34
N LEU A 193 -12.38 13.43 4.27
CA LEU A 193 -13.03 14.73 4.27
C LEU A 193 -14.57 14.65 4.09
N GLY A 194 -15.15 13.43 4.13
CA GLY A 194 -16.59 13.23 3.93
C GLY A 194 -17.04 13.36 2.47
N GLN A 195 -16.11 13.42 1.52
CA GLN A 195 -16.38 13.44 0.07
C GLN A 195 -16.44 12.03 -0.50
N GLU A 196 -16.92 11.08 0.30
CA GLU A 196 -17.09 9.70 -0.12
C GLU A 196 -18.28 9.60 -1.07
N GLY A 197 -17.99 9.27 -2.28
CA GLY A 197 -19.00 8.80 -3.22
C GLY A 197 -18.61 7.41 -3.73
N THR A 198 -19.28 6.97 -4.76
CA THR A 198 -18.98 5.75 -5.52
C THR A 198 -17.56 5.72 -6.11
N MET A 199 -16.80 6.84 -5.99
CA MET A 199 -15.48 7.02 -6.60
C MET A 199 -14.31 6.45 -5.78
N PHE A 200 -14.49 6.09 -4.51
CA PHE A 200 -13.39 5.56 -3.67
C PHE A 200 -12.70 4.36 -4.32
N TRP A 201 -13.43 3.29 -4.61
CA TRP A 201 -12.86 2.08 -5.19
C TRP A 201 -12.34 2.24 -6.62
N PRO A 202 -13.01 2.95 -7.54
CA PRO A 202 -12.44 3.30 -8.86
C PRO A 202 -11.10 4.00 -8.76
N VAL A 203 -10.97 5.04 -7.92
CA VAL A 203 -9.73 5.80 -7.74
C VAL A 203 -8.65 4.94 -7.07
N GLN A 204 -9.02 4.16 -6.06
CA GLN A 204 -8.12 3.21 -5.39
C GLN A 204 -7.55 2.19 -6.38
N THR A 205 -8.41 1.61 -7.22
CA THR A 205 -8.02 0.65 -8.27
C THR A 205 -7.08 1.29 -9.29
N LEU A 206 -7.40 2.50 -9.76
CA LEU A 206 -6.53 3.24 -10.67
C LEU A 206 -5.14 3.44 -10.08
N GLY A 207 -5.07 3.86 -8.82
CA GLY A 207 -3.79 4.03 -8.12
C GLY A 207 -2.97 2.74 -8.06
N TRP A 208 -3.60 1.59 -7.81
CA TRP A 208 -2.94 0.30 -7.84
C TRP A 208 -2.43 -0.08 -9.23
N VAL A 209 -3.24 0.12 -10.28
CA VAL A 209 -2.84 -0.16 -11.66
C VAL A 209 -1.64 0.70 -12.06
N VAL A 210 -1.66 1.99 -11.74
CA VAL A 210 -0.56 2.92 -12.03
C VAL A 210 0.71 2.52 -11.27
N THR A 211 0.59 2.18 -9.98
CA THR A 211 1.72 1.72 -9.16
C THR A 211 2.32 0.43 -9.74
N PHE A 212 1.47 -0.51 -10.13
CA PHE A 212 1.89 -1.77 -10.74
C PHE A 212 2.56 -1.57 -12.10
N ALA A 213 2.03 -0.70 -12.95
CA ALA A 213 2.65 -0.32 -14.21
C ALA A 213 4.05 0.28 -13.97
N GLY A 214 4.19 1.19 -13.01
CA GLY A 214 5.47 1.75 -12.59
C GLY A 214 6.47 0.69 -12.16
N PHE A 215 6.05 -0.26 -11.33
CA PHE A 215 6.88 -1.38 -10.89
C PHE A 215 7.36 -2.25 -12.07
N THR A 216 6.50 -2.53 -13.04
CA THR A 216 6.88 -3.32 -14.22
C THR A 216 7.90 -2.59 -15.09
N LEU A 217 7.76 -1.26 -15.26
CA LEU A 217 8.73 -0.43 -15.98
C LEU A 217 10.08 -0.40 -15.28
N VAL A 218 10.12 -0.23 -13.94
CA VAL A 218 11.37 -0.31 -13.15
C VAL A 218 12.08 -1.63 -13.38
N ASN A 219 11.35 -2.74 -13.43
CA ASN A 219 11.95 -4.05 -13.65
C ASN A 219 12.50 -4.23 -15.08
N ARG A 220 11.82 -3.69 -16.10
CA ARG A 220 12.28 -3.70 -17.48
C ARG A 220 13.47 -2.77 -17.71
N GLY A 221 13.51 -1.63 -17.05
CA GLY A 221 14.61 -0.66 -17.15
C GLY A 221 15.91 -1.09 -16.46
N ARG A 222 15.89 -2.16 -15.67
CA ARG A 222 17.08 -2.87 -15.20
C ARG A 222 17.58 -3.77 -16.31
N ALA A 223 18.24 -3.21 -17.34
CA ALA A 223 18.78 -3.99 -18.44
C ALA A 223 19.74 -5.10 -17.95
N PRO A 224 19.77 -6.28 -18.62
CA PRO A 224 20.74 -7.32 -18.37
C PRO A 224 22.11 -6.89 -18.93
N GLY A 225 22.85 -6.06 -18.17
CA GLY A 225 24.15 -5.53 -18.60
C GLY A 225 25.19 -5.39 -17.49
N ALA A 226 24.83 -5.66 -16.23
CA ALA A 226 25.76 -5.52 -15.11
C ALA A 226 26.30 -6.86 -14.56
N ALA A 227 25.91 -7.98 -15.15
CA ALA A 227 26.33 -9.32 -14.68
C ALA A 227 27.48 -9.95 -15.49
N GLY A 228 28.13 -9.20 -16.38
CA GLY A 228 29.11 -9.78 -17.31
C GLY A 228 30.30 -8.88 -17.64
N ARG A 229 30.95 -8.24 -16.64
CA ARG A 229 32.36 -7.88 -16.80
C ARG A 229 33.20 -8.87 -16.00
N PRO A 230 33.89 -9.82 -16.66
CA PRO A 230 34.96 -10.54 -16.00
C PRO A 230 36.00 -9.53 -15.56
N ALA A 231 36.48 -9.66 -14.32
CA ALA A 231 37.63 -8.96 -13.82
C ALA A 231 38.80 -9.23 -14.82
N GLN A 232 39.19 -8.19 -15.55
CA GLN A 232 40.44 -8.24 -16.31
C GLN A 232 41.56 -8.18 -15.28
N SER A 233 42.27 -9.29 -15.22
CA SER A 233 43.53 -9.51 -14.50
C SER A 233 44.58 -8.48 -14.80
#